data_a6a6dfd10240c3c823b6fea426d5eafc
#
_entry.id   a6a6dfd10240c3c823b6fea426d5eafc
#
_cell.length_a   1.000
_cell.length_b   1.000
_cell.length_c   1.000
_cell.angle_alpha   90.00
_cell.angle_beta   90.00
_cell.angle_gamma   90.00
#
_symmetry.space_group_name_H-M   'P 1'
#
loop_
_entity.id
_entity.type
_entity.pdbx_description
1 polymer ?
#
loop_
_entity_poly.entity_id
_entity_poly.type
_entity_poly.pdbx_seq_one_letter_code
_entity_poly.pdbx_strand_id
1 'polypeptide(L)'
;SLYSEITVRQNLELHAKLFSVPPKDIPGRVEEMVERFGLVEVIDSLPASLPLGIRQRLSLAVAMVHKPELLILDEPTSGVDPVARDAFWRLLIELSRRDRVTVFISTHFMNEAERCDRMSMMHAGKVLDSDVPAKLVEKRGAKTLEEAFIGYLIEAEGGTVAPAGPTEAANTAIQTPATHTEHIGHNAEGFSLRRMLSYLWREALELQRDPVRATLALGGSLLLMFVIGFGITMDVEDLSYAVLDRDQTTLSQSYTLNLAGSRYFTEHPPIVDYEDLDRRMRSGELSLAIEIPPGFSRDVLRGQNVQIGAWIDGAMPQRAETVQGYVQGMHQHWLLVQASERGGASAAGNASVETRFRYNPDVKSLPAMVPAVIPLLLLMLPAMLTALAVVREKETGSITNLYVTPVTRIEFLLGKQLPYVGLAMVNFLLMSLLAVTVFGVPVTGSFFTLSLAALIFSFAATGMGLLASAVTRSQIAAMFFAMIGTLIPATQFAGLIDPVSSLEGSSKFIGEIYPATHMISISRGVFNKALGLADLTGPLWSMLLSVPVILGVAVLLLKKQER
;
A
#
# COMPACT_ATOMS: atom_id res chain seq x y z
N SER A 1 19.75 15.32 1.79
CA SER A 1 18.69 16.20 1.26
C SER A 1 17.77 16.69 2.36
N LEU A 2 17.15 17.84 2.17
CA LEU A 2 16.17 18.40 3.10
C LEU A 2 14.80 17.75 2.93
N TYR A 3 14.07 17.64 4.02
CA TYR A 3 12.67 17.22 4.02
C TYR A 3 11.78 18.47 4.00
N SER A 4 11.04 18.62 2.91
CA SER A 4 10.22 19.81 2.63
C SER A 4 9.01 19.97 3.55
N GLU A 5 8.52 18.86 4.12
CA GLU A 5 7.29 18.79 4.90
C GLU A 5 7.49 19.09 6.41
N ILE A 6 8.73 19.21 6.85
CA ILE A 6 9.07 19.52 8.24
C ILE A 6 9.85 20.82 8.33
N THR A 7 9.74 21.52 9.49
CA THR A 7 10.37 22.84 9.67
C THR A 7 11.89 22.77 9.68
N VAL A 8 12.55 23.93 9.61
CA VAL A 8 14.02 24.07 9.73
C VAL A 8 14.51 23.39 11.02
N ARG A 9 13.90 23.69 12.15
CA ARG A 9 14.23 23.06 13.45
C ARG A 9 14.12 21.54 13.36
N GLN A 10 12.99 21.06 12.88
CA GLN A 10 12.71 19.61 12.77
C GLN A 10 13.69 18.90 11.82
N ASN A 11 14.11 19.55 10.73
CA ASN A 11 15.15 19.02 9.85
C ASN A 11 16.49 18.84 10.58
N LEU A 12 16.93 19.85 11.32
CA LEU A 12 18.18 19.80 12.08
C LEU A 12 18.13 18.72 13.17
N GLU A 13 17.05 18.67 13.96
CA GLU A 13 16.86 17.64 15.00
C GLU A 13 16.81 16.22 14.42
N LEU A 14 16.09 16.04 13.32
CA LEU A 14 15.98 14.75 12.65
C LEU A 14 17.35 14.25 12.19
N HIS A 15 18.10 15.09 11.46
CA HIS A 15 19.41 14.70 10.97
C HIS A 15 20.40 14.47 12.12
N ALA A 16 20.37 15.28 13.19
CA ALA A 16 21.15 15.02 14.38
C ALA A 16 20.87 13.62 14.98
N LYS A 17 19.60 13.22 15.02
CA LYS A 17 19.19 11.87 15.47
C LYS A 17 19.64 10.77 14.50
N LEU A 18 19.51 10.99 13.18
CA LEU A 18 19.92 10.04 12.14
C LEU A 18 21.43 9.81 12.13
N PHE A 19 22.21 10.87 12.35
CA PHE A 19 23.67 10.80 12.48
C PHE A 19 24.14 10.41 13.89
N SER A 20 23.22 9.93 14.75
CA SER A 20 23.52 9.38 16.08
C SER A 20 24.19 10.39 17.05
N VAL A 21 23.91 11.68 16.90
CA VAL A 21 24.32 12.70 17.88
C VAL A 21 23.70 12.37 19.24
N PRO A 22 24.45 12.44 20.37
CA PRO A 22 23.92 12.13 21.70
C PRO A 22 22.67 13.00 22.02
N PRO A 23 21.60 12.43 22.62
CA PRO A 23 20.36 13.16 22.87
C PRO A 23 20.53 14.46 23.65
N LYS A 24 21.43 14.43 24.65
CA LYS A 24 21.75 15.60 25.51
C LYS A 24 22.40 16.75 24.73
N ASP A 25 23.08 16.44 23.62
CA ASP A 25 23.82 17.44 22.85
C ASP A 25 23.00 18.02 21.69
N ILE A 26 21.87 17.37 21.30
CA ILE A 26 21.06 17.80 20.17
C ILE A 26 20.53 19.23 20.31
N PRO A 27 19.92 19.65 21.43
CA PRO A 27 19.40 21.01 21.54
C PRO A 27 20.49 22.08 21.33
N GLY A 28 21.64 21.90 21.97
CA GLY A 28 22.76 22.83 21.83
C GLY A 28 23.36 22.83 20.40
N ARG A 29 23.41 21.66 19.75
CA ARG A 29 23.88 21.59 18.35
C ARG A 29 22.92 22.23 17.38
N VAL A 30 21.61 22.08 17.59
CA VAL A 30 20.60 22.74 16.76
C VAL A 30 20.69 24.25 16.91
N GLU A 31 20.80 24.74 18.13
CA GLU A 31 20.93 26.17 18.42
C GLU A 31 22.20 26.76 17.81
N GLU A 32 23.34 26.10 17.97
CA GLU A 32 24.60 26.45 17.31
C GLU A 32 24.46 26.51 15.76
N MET A 33 23.80 25.55 15.15
CA MET A 33 23.57 25.54 13.69
C MET A 33 22.64 26.68 13.26
N VAL A 34 21.58 26.92 14.01
CA VAL A 34 20.62 27.99 13.71
C VAL A 34 21.26 29.38 13.76
N GLU A 35 22.05 29.66 14.79
CA GLU A 35 22.76 30.94 14.94
C GLU A 35 23.85 31.10 13.86
N ARG A 36 24.70 30.11 13.74
CA ARG A 36 25.87 30.17 12.86
C ARG A 36 25.52 30.29 11.38
N PHE A 37 24.44 29.63 10.95
CA PHE A 37 24.01 29.66 9.55
C PHE A 37 22.94 30.73 9.29
N GLY A 38 22.60 31.57 10.28
CA GLY A 38 21.66 32.68 10.14
C GLY A 38 20.25 32.21 9.82
N LEU A 39 19.76 31.19 10.56
CA LEU A 39 18.44 30.57 10.36
C LEU A 39 17.43 30.95 11.46
N VAL A 40 17.78 31.89 12.36
CA VAL A 40 16.97 32.27 13.53
C VAL A 40 15.56 32.70 13.13
N GLU A 41 15.44 33.59 12.14
CA GLU A 41 14.16 34.14 11.69
C GLU A 41 13.25 33.14 10.98
N VAL A 42 13.82 32.04 10.47
CA VAL A 42 13.12 31.05 9.64
C VAL A 42 13.02 29.68 10.31
N ILE A 43 13.32 29.58 11.59
CA ILE A 43 13.48 28.31 12.31
C ILE A 43 12.22 27.44 12.29
N ASP A 44 11.04 28.06 12.30
CA ASP A 44 9.74 27.38 12.26
C ASP A 44 9.12 27.33 10.86
N SER A 45 9.82 27.86 9.85
CA SER A 45 9.39 27.84 8.45
C SER A 45 9.67 26.49 7.79
N LEU A 46 8.90 26.17 6.75
CA LEU A 46 9.14 25.00 5.90
C LEU A 46 10.23 25.30 4.86
N PRO A 47 11.13 24.35 4.54
CA PRO A 47 12.18 24.56 3.54
C PRO A 47 11.68 24.99 2.16
N ALA A 48 10.47 24.53 1.76
CA ALA A 48 9.88 24.85 0.47
C ALA A 48 9.53 26.35 0.35
N SER A 49 9.24 27.04 1.46
CA SER A 49 8.91 28.48 1.48
C SER A 49 10.14 29.39 1.53
N LEU A 50 11.35 28.81 1.72
CA LEU A 50 12.58 29.59 1.89
C LEU A 50 13.18 30.03 0.54
N PRO A 51 13.74 31.24 0.45
CA PRO A 51 14.60 31.65 -0.65
C PRO A 51 15.77 30.66 -0.84
N LEU A 52 16.22 30.48 -2.10
CA LEU A 52 17.21 29.47 -2.42
C LEU A 52 18.49 29.59 -1.59
N GLY A 53 19.00 30.81 -1.38
CA GLY A 53 20.21 31.04 -0.59
C GLY A 53 20.09 30.63 0.88
N ILE A 54 18.91 30.84 1.49
CA ILE A 54 18.62 30.39 2.86
C ILE A 54 18.47 28.87 2.89
N ARG A 55 17.82 28.29 1.89
CA ARG A 55 17.69 26.83 1.77
C ARG A 55 19.03 26.13 1.60
N GLN A 56 19.98 26.72 0.85
CA GLN A 56 21.34 26.20 0.74
C GLN A 56 22.11 26.30 2.08
N ARG A 57 21.95 27.39 2.83
CA ARG A 57 22.53 27.50 4.20
C ARG A 57 21.94 26.45 5.15
N LEU A 58 20.63 26.16 5.06
CA LEU A 58 20.02 25.08 5.82
C LEU A 58 20.58 23.70 5.42
N SER A 59 20.78 23.45 4.12
CA SER A 59 21.39 22.20 3.65
C SER A 59 22.79 22.02 4.22
N LEU A 60 23.58 23.09 4.25
CA LEU A 60 24.91 23.09 4.83
C LEU A 60 24.88 22.88 6.35
N ALA A 61 23.97 23.55 7.07
CA ALA A 61 23.78 23.39 8.51
C ALA A 61 23.42 21.94 8.89
N VAL A 62 22.52 21.32 8.11
CA VAL A 62 22.14 19.90 8.27
C VAL A 62 23.34 18.98 8.05
N ALA A 63 24.16 19.26 7.02
CA ALA A 63 25.38 18.49 6.76
C ALA A 63 26.43 18.64 7.87
N MET A 64 26.44 19.77 8.57
CA MET A 64 27.39 20.09 9.62
C MET A 64 26.96 19.68 11.05
N VAL A 65 25.70 19.28 11.24
CA VAL A 65 25.14 19.01 12.57
C VAL A 65 25.90 17.94 13.36
N HIS A 66 26.50 16.97 12.67
CA HIS A 66 27.27 15.86 13.26
C HIS A 66 28.79 16.07 13.28
N LYS A 67 29.27 17.27 12.92
CA LYS A 67 30.70 17.62 12.85
C LYS A 67 31.52 16.70 11.93
N PRO A 68 31.23 16.66 10.61
CA PRO A 68 31.99 15.85 9.68
C PRO A 68 33.42 16.38 9.50
N GLU A 69 34.38 15.50 9.23
CA GLU A 69 35.75 15.86 8.85
C GLU A 69 35.88 16.21 7.36
N LEU A 70 34.97 15.64 6.54
CA LEU A 70 34.89 15.86 5.10
C LEU A 70 33.48 16.27 4.70
N LEU A 71 33.39 17.34 3.92
CA LEU A 71 32.15 17.86 3.35
C LEU A 71 32.25 17.84 1.82
N ILE A 72 31.32 17.17 1.16
CA ILE A 72 31.25 17.08 -0.30
C ILE A 72 30.01 17.85 -0.76
N LEU A 73 30.22 18.84 -1.63
CA LEU A 73 29.18 19.73 -2.14
C LEU A 73 29.20 19.72 -3.67
N ASP A 74 28.06 19.45 -4.28
CA ASP A 74 27.88 19.46 -5.72
C ASP A 74 27.12 20.72 -6.14
N GLU A 75 27.78 21.62 -6.86
CA GLU A 75 27.26 22.92 -7.33
C GLU A 75 26.45 23.70 -6.27
N PRO A 76 26.97 23.92 -5.06
CA PRO A 76 26.16 24.38 -3.93
C PRO A 76 25.60 25.80 -4.08
N THR A 77 26.11 26.57 -5.03
CA THR A 77 25.75 27.99 -5.25
C THR A 77 25.04 28.20 -6.59
N SER A 78 24.73 27.14 -7.32
CA SER A 78 24.01 27.23 -8.60
C SER A 78 22.63 27.85 -8.40
N GLY A 79 22.31 28.90 -9.20
CA GLY A 79 21.04 29.61 -9.11
C GLY A 79 20.87 30.54 -7.90
N VAL A 80 21.89 30.66 -7.04
CA VAL A 80 21.87 31.57 -5.87
C VAL A 80 22.28 32.97 -6.31
N ASP A 81 21.61 34.00 -5.79
CA ASP A 81 21.95 35.39 -6.04
C ASP A 81 23.38 35.73 -5.56
N PRO A 82 24.04 36.74 -6.16
CA PRO A 82 25.46 37.06 -5.89
C PRO A 82 25.74 37.38 -4.43
N VAL A 83 24.83 38.01 -3.70
CA VAL A 83 25.02 38.41 -2.29
C VAL A 83 24.96 37.19 -1.38
N ALA A 84 23.93 36.35 -1.57
CA ALA A 84 23.77 35.13 -0.81
C ALA A 84 24.89 34.12 -1.14
N ARG A 85 25.38 34.10 -2.40
CA ARG A 85 26.54 33.30 -2.84
C ARG A 85 27.82 33.69 -2.09
N ASP A 86 28.13 34.99 -2.01
CA ASP A 86 29.31 35.45 -1.28
C ASP A 86 29.21 35.12 0.23
N ALA A 87 28.05 35.31 0.82
CA ALA A 87 27.81 34.93 2.20
C ALA A 87 27.99 33.41 2.44
N PHE A 88 27.56 32.56 1.49
CA PHE A 88 27.73 31.12 1.55
C PHE A 88 29.22 30.74 1.46
N TRP A 89 29.99 31.35 0.57
CA TRP A 89 31.42 31.11 0.46
C TRP A 89 32.19 31.53 1.71
N ARG A 90 31.82 32.63 2.36
CA ARG A 90 32.41 33.01 3.66
C ARG A 90 32.21 31.93 4.72
N LEU A 91 31.02 31.33 4.79
CA LEU A 91 30.76 30.19 5.68
C LEU A 91 31.63 28.99 5.35
N LEU A 92 31.80 28.61 4.07
CA LEU A 92 32.66 27.50 3.67
C LEU A 92 34.12 27.73 4.05
N ILE A 93 34.65 28.94 3.84
CA ILE A 93 36.00 29.31 4.23
C ILE A 93 36.15 29.23 5.75
N GLU A 94 35.19 29.72 6.51
CA GLU A 94 35.20 29.61 7.96
C GLU A 94 35.20 28.16 8.45
N LEU A 95 34.36 27.30 7.88
CA LEU A 95 34.35 25.86 8.19
C LEU A 95 35.68 25.19 7.90
N SER A 96 36.31 25.54 6.79
CA SER A 96 37.64 24.97 6.42
C SER A 96 38.75 25.47 7.33
N ARG A 97 38.81 26.78 7.61
CA ARG A 97 39.93 27.40 8.34
C ARG A 97 39.79 27.27 9.87
N ARG A 98 38.61 27.48 10.40
CA ARG A 98 38.33 27.45 11.85
C ARG A 98 38.09 26.04 12.36
N ASP A 99 37.18 25.31 11.68
CA ASP A 99 36.76 23.99 12.14
C ASP A 99 37.55 22.85 11.53
N ARG A 100 38.50 23.15 10.65
CA ARG A 100 39.40 22.20 9.95
C ARG A 100 38.64 21.13 9.17
N VAL A 101 37.47 21.48 8.64
CA VAL A 101 36.70 20.60 7.77
C VAL A 101 37.32 20.62 6.38
N THR A 102 37.61 19.45 5.83
CA THR A 102 38.00 19.33 4.43
C THR A 102 36.77 19.50 3.55
N VAL A 103 36.79 20.52 2.68
CA VAL A 103 35.62 20.82 1.82
C VAL A 103 36.01 20.49 0.38
N PHE A 104 35.24 19.56 -0.22
CA PHE A 104 35.34 19.21 -1.63
C PHE A 104 34.13 19.77 -2.36
N ILE A 105 34.35 20.59 -3.40
CA ILE A 105 33.26 21.29 -4.09
C ILE A 105 33.40 21.02 -5.59
N SER A 106 32.29 20.64 -6.25
CA SER A 106 32.19 20.78 -7.70
C SER A 106 31.59 22.15 -8.05
N THR A 107 32.13 22.80 -9.05
CA THR A 107 31.57 24.06 -9.58
C THR A 107 31.94 24.25 -11.04
N HIS A 108 31.11 24.91 -11.80
CA HIS A 108 31.38 25.36 -13.16
C HIS A 108 31.73 26.87 -13.20
N PHE A 109 31.74 27.56 -12.06
CA PHE A 109 32.12 28.96 -11.95
C PHE A 109 33.59 29.13 -11.64
N MET A 110 34.38 29.69 -12.57
CA MET A 110 35.82 29.87 -12.39
C MET A 110 36.17 30.81 -11.24
N ASN A 111 35.38 31.87 -11.01
CA ASN A 111 35.57 32.78 -9.89
C ASN A 111 35.36 32.13 -8.51
N GLU A 112 34.65 31.01 -8.44
CA GLU A 112 34.53 30.21 -7.22
C GLU A 112 35.72 29.26 -7.05
N ALA A 113 36.17 28.64 -8.16
CA ALA A 113 37.33 27.78 -8.18
C ALA A 113 38.62 28.51 -7.73
N GLU A 114 38.75 29.81 -8.05
CA GLU A 114 39.84 30.68 -7.60
C GLU A 114 39.95 30.82 -6.08
N ARG A 115 38.81 30.61 -5.34
CA ARG A 115 38.80 30.69 -3.88
C ARG A 115 39.26 29.40 -3.20
N CYS A 116 39.43 28.33 -3.94
CA CYS A 116 39.87 27.03 -3.43
C CYS A 116 41.39 26.98 -3.24
N ASP A 117 41.83 26.20 -2.26
CA ASP A 117 43.26 25.97 -2.03
C ASP A 117 43.90 25.13 -3.16
N ARG A 118 43.11 24.24 -3.73
CA ARG A 118 43.50 23.36 -4.83
C ARG A 118 42.29 23.03 -5.71
N MET A 119 42.52 22.88 -6.99
CA MET A 119 41.47 22.48 -7.92
C MET A 119 41.95 21.41 -8.88
N SER A 120 41.00 20.64 -9.42
CA SER A 120 41.20 19.69 -10.51
C SER A 120 40.30 20.06 -11.68
N MET A 121 40.90 20.31 -12.84
CA MET A 121 40.12 20.55 -14.07
C MET A 121 39.72 19.22 -14.67
N MET A 122 38.46 19.09 -15.04
CA MET A 122 37.88 17.84 -15.56
C MET A 122 37.21 18.07 -16.92
N HIS A 123 37.40 17.12 -17.84
CA HIS A 123 36.66 17.06 -19.10
C HIS A 123 36.46 15.61 -19.53
N ALA A 124 35.27 15.30 -20.04
CA ALA A 124 34.89 13.96 -20.52
C ALA A 124 35.26 12.82 -19.56
N GLY A 125 35.10 13.04 -18.24
CA GLY A 125 35.39 12.04 -17.20
C GLY A 125 36.88 11.86 -16.85
N LYS A 126 37.77 12.71 -17.41
CA LYS A 126 39.21 12.68 -17.13
C LYS A 126 39.64 13.96 -16.41
N VAL A 127 40.61 13.82 -15.50
CA VAL A 127 41.28 14.96 -14.90
C VAL A 127 42.33 15.45 -15.88
N LEU A 128 42.23 16.72 -16.30
CA LEU A 128 43.17 17.36 -17.22
C LEU A 128 44.48 17.81 -16.50
N ASP A 129 44.31 18.52 -15.40
CA ASP A 129 45.39 18.94 -14.51
C ASP A 129 44.85 19.22 -13.10
N SER A 130 45.72 19.20 -12.08
CA SER A 130 45.33 19.42 -10.68
C SER A 130 46.44 20.14 -9.93
N ASP A 131 46.18 21.40 -9.55
CA ASP A 131 47.14 22.23 -8.77
C ASP A 131 46.42 23.38 -8.06
N VAL A 132 47.19 24.29 -7.45
CA VAL A 132 46.69 25.58 -6.96
C VAL A 132 46.21 26.42 -8.17
N PRO A 133 45.07 27.12 -8.09
CA PRO A 133 44.53 27.89 -9.24
C PRO A 133 45.57 28.81 -9.90
N ALA A 134 46.35 29.56 -9.11
CA ALA A 134 47.40 30.45 -9.64
C ALA A 134 48.46 29.72 -10.46
N LYS A 135 48.85 28.50 -10.04
CA LYS A 135 49.83 27.69 -10.78
C LYS A 135 49.29 27.15 -12.10
N LEU A 136 48.00 26.82 -12.14
CA LEU A 136 47.34 26.37 -13.38
C LEU A 136 47.28 27.48 -14.44
N VAL A 137 47.07 28.72 -14.00
CA VAL A 137 47.14 29.92 -14.85
C VAL A 137 48.57 30.13 -15.37
N GLU A 138 49.58 30.04 -14.47
CA GLU A 138 50.98 30.19 -14.79
C GLU A 138 51.48 29.12 -15.78
N LYS A 139 51.14 27.85 -15.55
CA LYS A 139 51.51 26.73 -16.44
C LYS A 139 51.06 26.94 -17.89
N ARG A 140 49.95 27.65 -18.10
CA ARG A 140 49.41 27.94 -19.42
C ARG A 140 49.82 29.32 -19.96
N GLY A 141 50.45 30.15 -19.18
CA GLY A 141 50.76 31.53 -19.56
C GLY A 141 49.52 32.37 -19.80
N ALA A 142 48.36 31.95 -19.21
CA ALA A 142 47.09 32.61 -19.35
C ALA A 142 46.99 33.82 -18.40
N LYS A 143 46.02 34.74 -18.67
CA LYS A 143 45.78 35.91 -17.80
C LYS A 143 44.76 35.58 -16.72
N THR A 144 43.86 34.66 -17.01
CA THR A 144 42.74 34.27 -16.10
C THR A 144 42.65 32.76 -16.02
N LEU A 145 42.02 32.28 -14.96
CA LEU A 145 41.74 30.83 -14.78
C LEU A 145 40.79 30.30 -15.87
N GLU A 146 39.84 31.11 -16.33
CA GLU A 146 38.94 30.77 -17.44
C GLU A 146 39.69 30.56 -18.75
N GLU A 147 40.65 31.47 -19.08
CA GLU A 147 41.50 31.34 -20.26
C GLU A 147 42.38 30.08 -20.18
N ALA A 148 42.96 29.81 -19.01
CA ALA A 148 43.70 28.57 -18.76
C ALA A 148 42.85 27.33 -18.98
N PHE A 149 41.64 27.29 -18.46
CA PHE A 149 40.70 26.17 -18.63
C PHE A 149 40.33 25.93 -20.09
N ILE A 150 40.03 27.00 -20.85
CA ILE A 150 39.79 26.91 -22.29
C ILE A 150 41.00 26.31 -23.01
N GLY A 151 42.22 26.72 -22.64
CA GLY A 151 43.44 26.16 -23.20
C GLY A 151 43.59 24.66 -22.93
N TYR A 152 43.27 24.18 -21.73
CA TYR A 152 43.27 22.76 -21.39
C TYR A 152 42.19 21.98 -22.16
N LEU A 153 41.02 22.58 -22.39
CA LEU A 153 39.93 21.95 -23.17
C LEU A 153 40.31 21.80 -24.64
N ILE A 154 40.87 22.86 -25.29
CA ILE A 154 41.30 22.83 -26.69
C ILE A 154 42.34 21.74 -26.91
N GLU A 155 43.33 21.60 -25.99
CA GLU A 155 44.32 20.55 -26.06
C GLU A 155 43.70 19.15 -25.91
N ALA A 156 42.74 18.98 -24.98
CA ALA A 156 42.06 17.71 -24.75
C ALA A 156 41.22 17.27 -25.95
N GLU A 157 40.68 18.21 -26.73
CA GLU A 157 39.90 17.97 -27.93
C GLU A 157 40.74 17.81 -29.21
N GLY A 158 42.08 17.85 -29.09
CA GLY A 158 43.01 17.63 -30.22
C GLY A 158 43.31 18.88 -31.05
N GLY A 159 43.01 20.09 -30.54
CA GLY A 159 43.45 21.36 -31.12
C GLY A 159 44.91 21.65 -30.86
N THR A 160 45.68 22.01 -31.93
CA THR A 160 47.10 22.41 -31.83
C THR A 160 47.22 23.76 -31.17
N VAL A 161 47.69 23.80 -29.92
CA VAL A 161 48.29 25.00 -29.30
C VAL A 161 49.80 24.75 -29.24
N ALA A 162 50.58 25.75 -29.67
CA ALA A 162 52.02 25.69 -29.77
C ALA A 162 52.69 25.26 -28.44
N PRO A 163 53.82 24.49 -28.50
CA PRO A 163 54.37 23.80 -27.33
C PRO A 163 55.13 24.77 -26.42
N ALA A 164 54.72 24.85 -25.16
CA ALA A 164 55.61 25.21 -24.08
C ALA A 164 56.34 23.93 -23.63
N GLY A 165 57.65 23.99 -23.52
CA GLY A 165 58.60 22.93 -23.48
C GLY A 165 58.43 21.79 -22.47
N PRO A 166 59.24 20.73 -22.55
CA PRO A 166 59.04 19.48 -21.87
C PRO A 166 59.31 19.62 -20.37
N THR A 167 58.27 19.37 -19.59
CA THR A 167 58.45 19.16 -18.16
C THR A 167 58.29 17.67 -17.86
N GLU A 168 59.37 17.07 -17.39
CA GLU A 168 59.48 15.69 -16.97
C GLU A 168 58.35 15.30 -16.01
N ALA A 169 57.73 14.19 -16.33
CA ALA A 169 56.75 13.53 -15.45
C ALA A 169 57.48 13.05 -14.18
N ALA A 170 57.40 13.84 -13.14
CA ALA A 170 57.83 13.41 -11.80
C ALA A 170 56.74 12.48 -11.23
N ASN A 171 56.98 11.17 -11.40
CA ASN A 171 56.35 10.13 -10.58
C ASN A 171 56.84 10.31 -9.12
N THR A 172 56.20 11.21 -8.39
CA THR A 172 56.37 11.26 -6.95
C THR A 172 55.19 10.52 -6.31
N ALA A 173 55.43 9.24 -6.05
CA ALA A 173 54.60 8.49 -5.09
C ALA A 173 54.63 9.26 -3.77
N ILE A 174 53.53 9.88 -3.42
CA ILE A 174 53.30 10.49 -2.11
C ILE A 174 53.19 9.34 -1.11
N GLN A 175 54.32 9.05 -0.44
CA GLN A 175 54.32 8.28 0.80
C GLN A 175 53.58 9.13 1.85
N THR A 176 52.33 8.81 2.08
CA THR A 176 51.58 9.31 3.23
C THR A 176 52.25 8.76 4.50
N PRO A 177 52.67 9.60 5.47
CA PRO A 177 53.05 9.10 6.79
C PRO A 177 51.84 8.40 7.37
N ALA A 178 51.97 7.14 7.74
CA ALA A 178 51.01 6.42 8.51
C ALA A 178 50.90 7.06 9.90
N THR A 179 50.09 8.10 9.99
CA THR A 179 49.62 8.59 11.28
C THR A 179 48.54 7.61 11.69
N HIS A 180 48.77 6.88 12.77
CA HIS A 180 47.76 6.09 13.44
C HIS A 180 46.59 6.99 13.79
N THR A 181 45.65 7.13 12.90
CA THR A 181 44.33 7.60 13.22
C THR A 181 43.70 6.46 13.98
N GLU A 182 43.55 6.64 15.30
CA GLU A 182 42.59 5.85 16.04
C GLU A 182 41.25 5.99 15.28
N HIS A 183 40.92 4.92 14.56
CA HIS A 183 39.55 4.74 14.10
C HIS A 183 38.68 4.80 15.36
N ILE A 184 38.11 5.96 15.64
CA ILE A 184 36.91 6.04 16.41
C ILE A 184 35.91 5.24 15.57
N GLY A 185 35.89 3.92 15.81
CA GLY A 185 34.97 3.01 15.20
C GLY A 185 33.57 3.49 15.54
N HIS A 186 32.94 4.19 14.63
CA HIS A 186 31.51 4.28 14.62
C HIS A 186 31.02 2.84 14.38
N ASN A 187 30.77 2.13 15.49
CA ASN A 187 30.00 0.90 15.52
C ASN A 187 28.57 1.22 15.04
N ALA A 188 28.45 1.57 13.76
CA ALA A 188 27.21 1.99 13.12
C ALA A 188 26.49 0.82 12.42
N GLU A 189 27.00 -0.41 12.57
CA GLU A 189 26.47 -1.58 11.87
C GLU A 189 25.31 -2.27 12.58
N GLY A 190 24.90 -1.83 13.78
CA GLY A 190 23.79 -2.41 14.53
C GLY A 190 22.45 -1.68 14.31
N PHE A 191 21.34 -2.42 14.41
CA PHE A 191 19.99 -1.87 14.47
C PHE A 191 19.85 -0.89 15.65
N SER A 192 19.32 0.32 15.39
CA SER A 192 19.06 1.34 16.41
C SER A 192 17.59 1.71 16.45
N LEU A 193 16.93 1.36 17.54
CA LEU A 193 15.54 1.72 17.79
C LEU A 193 15.30 3.25 17.70
N ARG A 194 16.28 4.03 18.13
CA ARG A 194 16.20 5.49 18.10
C ARG A 194 16.16 6.06 16.68
N ARG A 195 16.99 5.55 15.77
CA ARG A 195 16.98 5.95 14.36
C ARG A 195 15.65 5.56 13.70
N MET A 196 15.17 4.33 13.96
CA MET A 196 13.86 3.86 13.49
C MET A 196 12.72 4.77 13.98
N LEU A 197 12.68 5.10 15.29
CA LEU A 197 11.66 5.99 15.87
C LEU A 197 11.74 7.42 15.30
N SER A 198 12.91 7.88 14.88
CA SER A 198 13.06 9.19 14.24
C SER A 198 12.40 9.22 12.85
N TYR A 199 12.53 8.14 12.08
CA TYR A 199 11.80 7.99 10.82
C TYR A 199 10.29 7.85 11.05
N LEU A 200 9.88 7.07 12.05
CA LEU A 200 8.47 6.93 12.43
C LEU A 200 7.85 8.29 12.76
N TRP A 201 8.52 9.07 13.62
CA TRP A 201 8.03 10.39 14.01
C TRP A 201 7.91 11.35 12.83
N ARG A 202 8.90 11.35 11.95
CA ARG A 202 8.86 12.15 10.73
C ARG A 202 7.69 11.75 9.84
N GLU A 203 7.52 10.46 9.55
CA GLU A 203 6.44 9.95 8.70
C GLU A 203 5.06 10.23 9.30
N ALA A 204 4.93 10.11 10.63
CA ALA A 204 3.69 10.46 11.34
C ALA A 204 3.36 11.95 11.19
N LEU A 205 4.36 12.84 11.30
CA LEU A 205 4.18 14.28 11.07
C LEU A 205 3.79 14.58 9.61
N GLU A 206 4.43 13.93 8.66
CA GLU A 206 4.11 14.07 7.22
C GLU A 206 2.66 13.67 6.96
N LEU A 207 2.24 12.50 7.48
CA LEU A 207 0.88 12.01 7.34
C LEU A 207 -0.15 12.96 7.99
N GLN A 208 0.16 13.51 9.15
CA GLN A 208 -0.72 14.48 9.85
C GLN A 208 -0.86 15.79 9.09
N ARG A 209 0.17 16.22 8.37
CA ARG A 209 0.18 17.46 7.57
C ARG A 209 -0.36 17.29 6.16
N ASP A 210 -0.66 16.07 5.73
CA ASP A 210 -1.29 15.78 4.45
C ASP A 210 -2.76 15.37 4.66
N PRO A 211 -3.69 16.35 4.76
CA PRO A 211 -5.10 16.07 5.03
C PRO A 211 -5.75 15.28 3.90
N VAL A 212 -5.25 15.40 2.66
CA VAL A 212 -5.80 14.67 1.51
C VAL A 212 -5.55 13.17 1.67
N ARG A 213 -4.33 12.76 2.02
CA ARG A 213 -4.01 11.35 2.27
C ARG A 213 -4.77 10.79 3.47
N ALA A 214 -4.82 11.54 4.57
CA ALA A 214 -5.53 11.11 5.78
C ALA A 214 -7.03 10.95 5.50
N THR A 215 -7.66 11.91 4.80
CA THR A 215 -9.07 11.84 4.44
C THR A 215 -9.37 10.70 3.47
N LEU A 216 -8.54 10.49 2.45
CA LEU A 216 -8.69 9.36 1.53
C LEU A 216 -8.50 8.01 2.23
N ALA A 217 -7.55 7.92 3.14
CA ALA A 217 -7.28 6.69 3.89
C ALA A 217 -8.44 6.28 4.78
N LEU A 218 -9.03 7.22 5.52
CA LEU A 218 -10.13 6.94 6.43
C LEU A 218 -11.49 7.01 5.72
N GLY A 219 -11.78 8.11 5.05
CA GLY A 219 -13.06 8.32 4.37
C GLY A 219 -13.25 7.42 3.15
N GLY A 220 -12.16 7.15 2.40
CA GLY A 220 -12.20 6.24 1.25
C GLY A 220 -12.56 4.81 1.64
N SER A 221 -12.02 4.32 2.75
CA SER A 221 -12.34 2.97 3.25
C SER A 221 -13.79 2.86 3.68
N LEU A 222 -14.28 3.85 4.44
CA LEU A 222 -15.66 3.86 4.91
C LEU A 222 -16.64 3.97 3.73
N LEU A 223 -16.34 4.83 2.75
CA LEU A 223 -17.14 4.96 1.54
C LEU A 223 -17.17 3.66 0.74
N LEU A 224 -16.00 3.04 0.52
CA LEU A 224 -15.91 1.76 -0.20
C LEU A 224 -16.64 0.65 0.56
N MET A 225 -16.51 0.59 1.88
CA MET A 225 -17.23 -0.37 2.70
C MET A 225 -18.74 -0.18 2.57
N PHE A 226 -19.21 1.07 2.54
CA PHE A 226 -20.62 1.38 2.34
C PHE A 226 -21.10 0.95 0.95
N VAL A 227 -20.35 1.30 -0.10
CA VAL A 227 -20.67 0.94 -1.48
C VAL A 227 -20.66 -0.57 -1.70
N ILE A 228 -19.63 -1.26 -1.22
CA ILE A 228 -19.50 -2.72 -1.40
C ILE A 228 -20.52 -3.45 -0.52
N GLY A 229 -20.70 -3.01 0.73
CA GLY A 229 -21.61 -3.66 1.69
C GLY A 229 -23.07 -3.63 1.26
N PHE A 230 -23.56 -2.52 0.72
CA PHE A 230 -24.92 -2.42 0.18
C PHE A 230 -25.03 -2.75 -1.30
N GLY A 231 -23.93 -2.60 -2.07
CA GLY A 231 -23.92 -2.81 -3.52
C GLY A 231 -23.80 -4.28 -3.93
N ILE A 232 -23.17 -5.11 -3.11
CA ILE A 232 -23.05 -6.54 -3.38
C ILE A 232 -24.08 -7.29 -2.54
N THR A 233 -25.23 -7.59 -3.14
CA THR A 233 -26.23 -8.46 -2.54
C THR A 233 -26.19 -9.84 -3.20
N MET A 234 -26.14 -10.87 -2.37
CA MET A 234 -26.35 -12.26 -2.76
C MET A 234 -27.76 -12.72 -2.35
N ASP A 235 -28.57 -11.81 -1.79
CA ASP A 235 -29.93 -12.11 -1.40
C ASP A 235 -30.75 -12.35 -2.66
N VAL A 236 -31.39 -13.50 -2.71
CA VAL A 236 -32.24 -13.91 -3.80
C VAL A 236 -33.68 -13.76 -3.30
N GLU A 237 -34.13 -12.50 -3.20
CA GLU A 237 -35.51 -12.12 -2.86
C GLU A 237 -36.17 -11.49 -4.10
N ASP A 238 -37.48 -11.37 -4.08
CA ASP A 238 -38.30 -10.77 -5.15
C ASP A 238 -38.02 -11.39 -6.54
N LEU A 239 -37.87 -12.73 -6.57
CA LEU A 239 -37.69 -13.44 -7.83
C LEU A 239 -38.98 -13.33 -8.66
N SER A 240 -38.87 -12.63 -9.79
CA SER A 240 -39.97 -12.54 -10.75
C SER A 240 -40.24 -13.90 -11.35
N TYR A 241 -41.46 -14.40 -11.16
CA TYR A 241 -41.87 -15.64 -11.77
C TYR A 241 -43.26 -15.52 -12.43
N ALA A 242 -43.51 -16.39 -13.38
CA ALA A 242 -44.83 -16.56 -13.99
C ALA A 242 -45.12 -18.03 -14.28
N VAL A 243 -46.36 -18.36 -14.40
CA VAL A 243 -46.80 -19.74 -14.63
C VAL A 243 -47.43 -19.88 -16.02
N LEU A 244 -47.04 -20.91 -16.74
CA LEU A 244 -47.72 -21.43 -17.93
C LEU A 244 -48.59 -22.62 -17.48
N ASP A 245 -49.83 -22.33 -17.04
CA ASP A 245 -50.78 -23.37 -16.62
C ASP A 245 -51.59 -23.88 -17.81
N ARG A 246 -51.27 -25.08 -18.25
CA ARG A 246 -51.97 -25.76 -19.36
C ARG A 246 -53.03 -26.74 -18.90
N ASP A 247 -53.19 -26.93 -17.58
CA ASP A 247 -54.20 -27.79 -16.97
C ASP A 247 -55.45 -27.02 -16.52
N GLN A 248 -55.26 -25.77 -16.05
CA GLN A 248 -56.33 -24.85 -15.65
C GLN A 248 -57.36 -25.43 -14.65
N THR A 249 -56.90 -26.23 -13.70
CA THR A 249 -57.73 -26.90 -12.70
C THR A 249 -57.52 -26.30 -11.33
N THR A 250 -58.40 -26.67 -10.38
CA THR A 250 -58.25 -26.24 -8.97
C THR A 250 -56.96 -26.76 -8.34
N LEU A 251 -56.46 -27.93 -8.78
CA LEU A 251 -55.22 -28.49 -8.28
C LEU A 251 -53.97 -27.74 -8.84
N SER A 252 -53.97 -27.36 -10.13
CA SER A 252 -52.91 -26.54 -10.71
C SER A 252 -52.89 -25.14 -10.08
N GLN A 253 -54.07 -24.53 -9.81
CA GLN A 253 -54.16 -23.26 -9.09
C GLN A 253 -53.63 -23.36 -7.66
N SER A 254 -53.92 -24.47 -6.93
CA SER A 254 -53.35 -24.71 -5.59
C SER A 254 -51.83 -24.76 -5.62
N TYR A 255 -51.25 -25.37 -6.64
CA TYR A 255 -49.79 -25.39 -6.82
C TYR A 255 -49.21 -23.99 -7.05
N THR A 256 -49.84 -23.21 -7.92
CA THR A 256 -49.47 -21.81 -8.20
C THR A 256 -49.58 -20.94 -6.95
N LEU A 257 -50.64 -21.05 -6.18
CA LEU A 257 -50.85 -20.32 -4.94
C LEU A 257 -49.81 -20.67 -3.86
N ASN A 258 -49.32 -21.92 -3.83
CA ASN A 258 -48.21 -22.28 -2.93
C ASN A 258 -46.93 -21.53 -3.24
N LEU A 259 -46.64 -21.27 -4.52
CA LEU A 259 -45.50 -20.42 -4.94
C LEU A 259 -45.74 -18.93 -4.62
N ALA A 260 -46.94 -18.42 -4.91
CA ALA A 260 -47.33 -17.03 -4.65
C ALA A 260 -47.25 -16.67 -3.15
N GLY A 261 -47.49 -17.63 -2.26
CA GLY A 261 -47.43 -17.44 -0.81
C GLY A 261 -45.97 -17.33 -0.25
N SER A 262 -44.96 -17.50 -1.07
CA SER A 262 -43.56 -17.42 -0.65
C SER A 262 -43.01 -16.00 -0.67
N ARG A 263 -42.26 -15.62 0.35
CA ARG A 263 -41.53 -14.34 0.40
C ARG A 263 -40.44 -14.17 -0.66
N TYR A 264 -40.07 -15.26 -1.31
CA TYR A 264 -38.92 -15.25 -2.27
C TYR A 264 -39.36 -14.95 -3.70
N PHE A 265 -40.67 -15.09 -4.00
CA PHE A 265 -41.20 -15.01 -5.34
C PHE A 265 -42.24 -13.90 -5.49
N THR A 266 -42.08 -13.10 -6.53
CA THR A 266 -43.05 -12.09 -6.96
C THR A 266 -43.74 -12.57 -8.22
N GLU A 267 -45.08 -12.75 -8.15
CA GLU A 267 -45.88 -13.24 -9.25
C GLU A 267 -46.09 -12.17 -10.33
N HIS A 268 -45.81 -12.55 -11.57
CA HIS A 268 -46.09 -11.78 -12.77
C HIS A 268 -47.30 -12.37 -13.54
N PRO A 269 -47.89 -11.60 -14.48
CA PRO A 269 -48.98 -12.10 -15.27
C PRO A 269 -48.69 -13.47 -15.90
N PRO A 270 -49.68 -14.39 -15.96
CA PRO A 270 -49.48 -15.73 -16.47
C PRO A 270 -48.91 -15.72 -17.90
N ILE A 271 -48.14 -16.73 -18.22
CA ILE A 271 -47.52 -16.93 -19.54
C ILE A 271 -48.58 -17.50 -20.46
N VAL A 272 -48.69 -16.94 -21.66
CA VAL A 272 -49.70 -17.37 -22.64
C VAL A 272 -49.21 -18.57 -23.43
N ASP A 273 -47.99 -18.55 -23.91
CA ASP A 273 -47.36 -19.57 -24.73
C ASP A 273 -45.84 -19.63 -24.58
N TYR A 274 -45.18 -20.54 -25.30
CA TYR A 274 -43.74 -20.68 -25.24
C TYR A 274 -42.96 -19.50 -25.89
N GLU A 275 -43.58 -18.78 -26.83
CA GLU A 275 -42.95 -17.57 -27.39
C GLU A 275 -42.91 -16.44 -26.39
N ASP A 276 -44.00 -16.29 -25.62
CA ASP A 276 -44.07 -15.35 -24.51
C ASP A 276 -43.09 -15.72 -23.39
N LEU A 277 -43.02 -17.01 -23.03
CA LEU A 277 -42.06 -17.52 -22.06
C LEU A 277 -40.61 -17.16 -22.46
N ASP A 278 -40.24 -17.50 -23.70
CA ASP A 278 -38.86 -17.27 -24.17
C ASP A 278 -38.54 -15.79 -24.30
N ARG A 279 -39.47 -14.97 -24.75
CA ARG A 279 -39.31 -13.51 -24.85
C ARG A 279 -39.11 -12.88 -23.47
N ARG A 280 -39.92 -13.23 -22.46
CA ARG A 280 -39.87 -12.67 -21.11
C ARG A 280 -38.65 -13.16 -20.31
N MET A 281 -38.23 -14.41 -20.52
CA MET A 281 -36.99 -14.94 -19.98
C MET A 281 -35.78 -14.24 -20.60
N ARG A 282 -35.72 -14.05 -21.93
CA ARG A 282 -34.65 -13.34 -22.63
C ARG A 282 -34.53 -11.86 -22.25
N SER A 283 -35.66 -11.21 -22.00
CA SER A 283 -35.69 -9.81 -21.57
C SER A 283 -35.24 -9.62 -20.11
N GLY A 284 -35.11 -10.69 -19.32
CA GLY A 284 -34.85 -10.64 -17.89
C GLY A 284 -36.06 -10.21 -17.04
N GLU A 285 -37.26 -10.17 -17.63
CA GLU A 285 -38.48 -9.89 -16.89
C GLU A 285 -38.82 -11.02 -15.91
N LEU A 286 -38.53 -12.27 -16.30
CA LEU A 286 -38.75 -13.46 -15.47
C LEU A 286 -37.39 -14.12 -15.13
N SER A 287 -37.25 -14.44 -13.86
CA SER A 287 -36.13 -15.28 -13.37
C SER A 287 -36.48 -16.75 -13.30
N LEU A 288 -37.80 -17.04 -13.26
CA LEU A 288 -38.34 -18.39 -13.18
C LEU A 288 -39.64 -18.46 -13.97
N ALA A 289 -39.83 -19.50 -14.74
CA ALA A 289 -41.14 -19.85 -15.30
C ALA A 289 -41.51 -21.29 -14.92
N ILE A 290 -42.73 -21.48 -14.45
CA ILE A 290 -43.25 -22.80 -14.09
C ILE A 290 -44.24 -23.24 -15.15
N GLU A 291 -44.01 -24.41 -15.72
CA GLU A 291 -44.90 -25.03 -16.68
C GLU A 291 -45.65 -26.19 -16.04
N ILE A 292 -46.97 -26.09 -16.00
CA ILE A 292 -47.85 -27.16 -15.55
C ILE A 292 -48.45 -27.86 -16.79
N PRO A 293 -48.16 -29.15 -17.02
CA PRO A 293 -48.58 -29.84 -18.20
C PRO A 293 -50.06 -30.09 -18.25
N PRO A 294 -50.66 -30.27 -19.44
CA PRO A 294 -52.07 -30.62 -19.57
C PRO A 294 -52.33 -32.01 -18.96
N GLY A 295 -53.45 -32.17 -18.26
CA GLY A 295 -53.81 -33.40 -17.58
C GLY A 295 -53.11 -33.61 -16.22
N PHE A 296 -52.40 -32.60 -15.70
CA PHE A 296 -51.71 -32.61 -14.40
C PHE A 296 -52.61 -33.13 -13.27
N SER A 297 -53.78 -32.53 -13.09
CA SER A 297 -54.70 -32.89 -12.03
C SER A 297 -55.18 -34.35 -12.13
N ARG A 298 -55.52 -34.76 -13.32
CA ARG A 298 -55.97 -36.12 -13.60
C ARG A 298 -54.89 -37.17 -13.23
N ASP A 299 -53.66 -36.92 -13.66
CA ASP A 299 -52.59 -37.90 -13.53
C ASP A 299 -52.05 -37.94 -12.08
N VAL A 300 -52.00 -36.80 -11.39
CA VAL A 300 -51.71 -36.72 -9.94
C VAL A 300 -52.79 -37.44 -9.11
N LEU A 301 -54.08 -37.31 -9.47
CA LEU A 301 -55.16 -38.02 -8.79
C LEU A 301 -55.11 -39.53 -9.00
N ARG A 302 -54.58 -39.98 -10.10
CA ARG A 302 -54.36 -41.39 -10.43
C ARG A 302 -53.08 -41.98 -9.87
N GLY A 303 -52.26 -41.19 -9.17
CA GLY A 303 -50.96 -41.61 -8.63
C GLY A 303 -49.89 -41.84 -9.71
N GLN A 304 -50.07 -41.26 -10.88
CA GLN A 304 -49.07 -41.32 -11.95
C GLN A 304 -47.97 -40.29 -11.77
N ASN A 305 -46.77 -40.58 -12.25
CA ASN A 305 -45.68 -39.61 -12.21
C ASN A 305 -45.94 -38.49 -13.22
N VAL A 306 -45.97 -37.25 -12.72
CA VAL A 306 -46.14 -36.04 -13.52
C VAL A 306 -44.90 -35.18 -13.35
N GLN A 307 -44.39 -34.61 -14.44
CA GLN A 307 -43.29 -33.69 -14.43
C GLN A 307 -43.79 -32.26 -14.59
N ILE A 308 -43.46 -31.40 -13.67
CA ILE A 308 -43.64 -29.96 -13.76
C ILE A 308 -42.35 -29.33 -14.27
N GLY A 309 -42.42 -28.52 -15.32
CA GLY A 309 -41.26 -27.83 -15.88
C GLY A 309 -40.91 -26.60 -15.03
N ALA A 310 -39.65 -26.46 -14.68
CA ALA A 310 -39.16 -25.23 -14.06
C ALA A 310 -38.02 -24.69 -14.98
N TRP A 311 -38.32 -23.57 -15.63
CA TRP A 311 -37.38 -22.87 -16.51
C TRP A 311 -36.71 -21.76 -15.71
N ILE A 312 -35.40 -21.88 -15.48
CA ILE A 312 -34.66 -20.97 -14.61
C ILE A 312 -33.65 -20.21 -15.46
N ASP A 313 -33.50 -18.91 -15.25
CA ASP A 313 -32.47 -18.12 -15.89
C ASP A 313 -31.07 -18.56 -15.39
N GLY A 314 -30.32 -19.24 -16.24
CA GLY A 314 -28.98 -19.75 -15.96
C GLY A 314 -27.85 -18.77 -16.24
N ALA A 315 -28.12 -17.53 -16.62
CA ALA A 315 -27.09 -16.53 -16.91
C ALA A 315 -26.21 -16.22 -15.69
N MET A 316 -26.77 -16.38 -14.47
CA MET A 316 -26.03 -16.27 -13.21
C MET A 316 -26.11 -17.60 -12.43
N PRO A 317 -25.11 -18.48 -12.53
CA PRO A 317 -25.16 -19.85 -12.01
C PRO A 317 -25.53 -19.96 -10.53
N GLN A 318 -24.91 -19.16 -9.67
CA GLN A 318 -25.19 -19.16 -8.21
C GLN A 318 -26.64 -18.78 -7.90
N ARG A 319 -27.18 -17.80 -8.63
CA ARG A 319 -28.58 -17.41 -8.50
C ARG A 319 -29.52 -18.51 -8.99
N ALA A 320 -29.17 -19.15 -10.09
CA ALA A 320 -29.93 -20.27 -10.66
C ALA A 320 -30.00 -21.47 -9.70
N GLU A 321 -28.90 -21.85 -9.05
CA GLU A 321 -28.89 -22.91 -8.03
C GLU A 321 -29.77 -22.57 -6.81
N THR A 322 -29.75 -21.32 -6.38
CA THR A 322 -30.61 -20.86 -5.26
C THR A 322 -32.09 -20.95 -5.64
N VAL A 323 -32.44 -20.47 -6.86
CA VAL A 323 -33.82 -20.56 -7.39
C VAL A 323 -34.26 -22.02 -7.49
N GLN A 324 -33.40 -22.90 -8.00
CA GLN A 324 -33.66 -24.33 -8.08
C GLN A 324 -33.95 -24.93 -6.68
N GLY A 325 -33.13 -24.59 -5.69
CA GLY A 325 -33.34 -25.04 -4.31
C GLY A 325 -34.68 -24.60 -3.73
N TYR A 326 -35.05 -23.33 -3.96
CA TYR A 326 -36.35 -22.81 -3.52
C TYR A 326 -37.51 -23.50 -4.20
N VAL A 327 -37.50 -23.70 -5.50
CA VAL A 327 -38.52 -24.39 -6.26
C VAL A 327 -38.68 -25.83 -5.77
N GLN A 328 -37.58 -26.56 -5.57
CA GLN A 328 -37.61 -27.91 -5.05
C GLN A 328 -38.17 -27.99 -3.62
N GLY A 329 -37.77 -27.08 -2.74
CA GLY A 329 -38.27 -27.04 -1.37
C GLY A 329 -39.79 -26.77 -1.31
N MET A 330 -40.28 -25.85 -2.14
CA MET A 330 -41.72 -25.52 -2.21
C MET A 330 -42.52 -26.66 -2.87
N HIS A 331 -41.96 -27.32 -3.86
CA HIS A 331 -42.60 -28.49 -4.46
C HIS A 331 -42.77 -29.62 -3.43
N GLN A 332 -41.72 -29.92 -2.66
CA GLN A 332 -41.80 -30.91 -1.58
C GLN A 332 -42.84 -30.51 -0.50
N HIS A 333 -42.88 -29.24 -0.12
CA HIS A 333 -43.85 -28.75 0.84
C HIS A 333 -45.29 -28.95 0.32
N TRP A 334 -45.57 -28.59 -0.94
CA TRP A 334 -46.86 -28.79 -1.56
C TRP A 334 -47.26 -30.29 -1.59
N LEU A 335 -46.34 -31.19 -1.92
CA LEU A 335 -46.58 -32.64 -1.90
C LEU A 335 -46.94 -33.13 -0.50
N LEU A 336 -46.27 -32.65 0.56
CA LEU A 336 -46.60 -32.99 1.95
C LEU A 336 -47.98 -32.51 2.35
N VAL A 337 -48.37 -31.29 1.99
CA VAL A 337 -49.70 -30.73 2.25
C VAL A 337 -50.77 -31.58 1.55
N GLN A 338 -50.55 -31.90 0.27
CA GLN A 338 -51.48 -32.73 -0.51
C GLN A 338 -51.60 -34.16 0.04
N ALA A 339 -50.52 -34.76 0.54
CA ALA A 339 -50.57 -36.08 1.17
C ALA A 339 -51.34 -36.05 2.49
N SER A 340 -51.20 -34.99 3.30
CA SER A 340 -51.92 -34.83 4.55
C SER A 340 -53.42 -34.64 4.35
N GLU A 341 -53.83 -33.84 3.34
CA GLU A 341 -55.22 -33.59 3.01
C GLU A 341 -55.97 -34.84 2.50
N ARG A 342 -55.24 -35.76 1.84
CA ARG A 342 -55.83 -37.02 1.31
C ARG A 342 -55.86 -38.18 2.28
N GLY A 343 -55.50 -37.95 3.56
CA GLY A 343 -55.52 -39.00 4.60
C GLY A 343 -54.50 -40.10 4.42
N GLY A 344 -53.54 -39.89 3.53
CA GLY A 344 -52.49 -40.84 3.21
C GLY A 344 -51.23 -40.62 4.02
N ALA A 345 -51.19 -40.98 5.28
CA ALA A 345 -50.01 -40.90 6.16
C ALA A 345 -48.93 -41.93 5.78
N SER A 346 -48.92 -42.49 4.58
CA SER A 346 -48.16 -43.73 4.33
C SER A 346 -47.14 -43.71 3.20
N ALA A 347 -46.91 -42.59 2.51
CA ALA A 347 -45.94 -42.58 1.40
C ALA A 347 -44.74 -41.65 1.61
N ALA A 348 -44.73 -40.80 2.60
CA ALA A 348 -43.52 -40.12 3.03
C ALA A 348 -42.78 -41.08 4.00
N GLY A 349 -41.67 -41.65 3.56
CA GLY A 349 -40.83 -42.51 4.43
C GLY A 349 -40.61 -41.84 5.78
N ASN A 350 -40.47 -42.63 6.84
CA ASN A 350 -40.38 -42.20 8.27
C ASN A 350 -39.15 -41.28 8.59
N ALA A 351 -38.55 -40.65 7.59
CA ALA A 351 -37.44 -39.71 7.73
C ALA A 351 -37.63 -38.53 6.77
N SER A 352 -37.78 -37.33 7.30
CA SER A 352 -37.71 -36.07 6.58
C SER A 352 -36.39 -35.36 6.86
N VAL A 353 -35.75 -34.84 5.82
CA VAL A 353 -34.58 -33.98 6.00
C VAL A 353 -35.06 -32.56 6.23
N GLU A 354 -34.91 -32.08 7.47
CA GLU A 354 -35.18 -30.68 7.81
C GLU A 354 -33.85 -29.91 7.76
N THR A 355 -33.72 -29.03 6.81
CA THR A 355 -32.50 -28.17 6.69
C THR A 355 -32.57 -27.01 7.67
N ARG A 356 -31.55 -26.89 8.53
CA ARG A 356 -31.42 -25.79 9.49
C ARG A 356 -30.10 -25.05 9.23
N PHE A 357 -30.18 -23.82 8.76
CA PHE A 357 -29.03 -22.98 8.63
C PHE A 357 -28.54 -22.47 9.99
N ARG A 358 -27.25 -22.65 10.28
CA ARG A 358 -26.62 -22.19 11.50
C ARG A 358 -25.76 -20.97 11.19
N TYR A 359 -25.64 -20.02 12.13
CA TYR A 359 -24.85 -18.79 12.04
C TYR A 359 -25.39 -17.66 11.12
N ASN A 360 -26.21 -17.96 10.17
CA ASN A 360 -26.97 -17.01 9.34
C ASN A 360 -28.31 -17.67 8.93
N PRO A 361 -29.24 -17.80 9.87
CA PRO A 361 -30.50 -18.55 9.62
C PRO A 361 -31.33 -17.98 8.48
N ASP A 362 -31.31 -16.67 8.31
CA ASP A 362 -32.04 -15.96 7.26
C ASP A 362 -31.30 -15.93 5.92
N VAL A 363 -30.09 -16.48 5.85
CA VAL A 363 -29.21 -16.50 4.66
C VAL A 363 -29.02 -15.10 4.05
N LYS A 364 -28.91 -14.06 4.90
CA LYS A 364 -28.74 -12.67 4.47
C LYS A 364 -27.32 -12.38 4.02
N SER A 365 -27.20 -11.54 2.99
CA SER A 365 -25.89 -11.15 2.41
C SER A 365 -25.04 -10.31 3.36
N LEU A 366 -25.63 -9.37 4.09
CA LEU A 366 -24.88 -8.46 4.97
C LEU A 366 -24.01 -9.17 6.01
N PRO A 367 -24.52 -10.15 6.81
CA PRO A 367 -23.70 -10.90 7.74
C PRO A 367 -22.58 -11.73 7.09
N ALA A 368 -22.73 -12.12 5.82
CA ALA A 368 -21.73 -12.89 5.09
C ALA A 368 -20.65 -12.00 4.47
N MET A 369 -21.04 -10.85 3.91
CA MET A 369 -20.17 -9.98 3.12
C MET A 369 -19.45 -8.92 3.93
N VAL A 370 -20.12 -8.25 4.87
CA VAL A 370 -19.54 -7.16 5.66
C VAL A 370 -18.26 -7.60 6.41
N PRO A 371 -18.24 -8.75 7.13
CA PRO A 371 -17.02 -9.23 7.76
C PRO A 371 -15.87 -9.57 6.80
N ALA A 372 -16.18 -9.89 5.54
CA ALA A 372 -15.19 -10.21 4.52
C ALA A 372 -14.64 -8.97 3.80
N VAL A 373 -15.44 -7.91 3.70
CA VAL A 373 -15.03 -6.63 3.09
C VAL A 373 -14.03 -5.89 3.98
N ILE A 374 -14.14 -5.98 5.32
CA ILE A 374 -13.19 -5.37 6.25
C ILE A 374 -11.73 -5.81 5.95
N PRO A 375 -11.39 -7.11 5.88
CA PRO A 375 -10.06 -7.55 5.48
C PRO A 375 -9.62 -7.06 4.10
N LEU A 376 -10.53 -7.04 3.13
CA LEU A 376 -10.23 -6.61 1.77
C LEU A 376 -9.75 -5.16 1.73
N LEU A 377 -10.48 -4.27 2.38
CA LEU A 377 -10.14 -2.85 2.44
C LEU A 377 -8.91 -2.59 3.33
N LEU A 378 -8.77 -3.34 4.41
CA LEU A 378 -7.61 -3.29 5.31
C LEU A 378 -6.32 -3.80 4.64
N LEU A 379 -6.44 -4.62 3.59
CA LEU A 379 -5.32 -5.06 2.77
C LEU A 379 -4.93 -4.00 1.74
N MET A 380 -5.88 -3.60 0.91
CA MET A 380 -5.64 -2.79 -0.28
C MET A 380 -5.14 -1.38 0.06
N LEU A 381 -5.86 -0.66 0.92
CA LEU A 381 -5.57 0.76 1.15
C LEU A 381 -4.25 0.99 1.90
N PRO A 382 -3.93 0.27 3.01
CA PRO A 382 -2.63 0.42 3.66
C PRO A 382 -1.46 0.00 2.77
N ALA A 383 -1.62 -1.01 1.91
CA ALA A 383 -0.60 -1.41 0.94
C ALA A 383 -0.33 -0.30 -0.07
N MET A 384 -1.38 0.32 -0.64
CA MET A 384 -1.23 1.44 -1.58
C MET A 384 -0.55 2.65 -0.93
N LEU A 385 -0.96 3.03 0.28
CA LEU A 385 -0.40 4.18 0.99
C LEU A 385 1.07 3.98 1.34
N THR A 386 1.45 2.79 1.81
CA THR A 386 2.85 2.47 2.14
C THR A 386 3.73 2.42 0.88
N ALA A 387 3.21 1.87 -0.22
CA ALA A 387 3.91 1.87 -1.49
C ALA A 387 4.17 3.31 -1.98
N LEU A 388 3.14 4.15 -1.93
CA LEU A 388 3.22 5.56 -2.30
C LEU A 388 4.24 6.34 -1.46
N ALA A 389 4.26 6.11 -0.14
CA ALA A 389 5.17 6.79 0.78
C ALA A 389 6.65 6.53 0.48
N VAL A 390 7.01 5.29 0.14
CA VAL A 390 8.40 4.95 -0.18
C VAL A 390 8.79 5.44 -1.57
N VAL A 391 7.91 5.27 -2.57
CA VAL A 391 8.23 5.68 -3.94
C VAL A 391 8.29 7.20 -4.08
N ARG A 392 7.50 7.95 -3.31
CA ARG A 392 7.64 9.41 -3.25
C ARG A 392 9.05 9.84 -2.84
N GLU A 393 9.69 9.17 -1.87
CA GLU A 393 11.08 9.47 -1.52
C GLU A 393 12.08 9.11 -2.61
N LYS A 394 11.79 8.08 -3.41
CA LYS A 394 12.59 7.77 -4.61
C LYS A 394 12.49 8.89 -5.65
N GLU A 395 11.28 9.35 -5.96
CA GLU A 395 11.04 10.41 -6.94
C GLU A 395 11.61 11.77 -6.50
N THR A 396 11.49 12.10 -5.20
CA THR A 396 12.03 13.37 -4.67
C THR A 396 13.54 13.33 -4.40
N GLY A 397 14.18 12.17 -4.59
CA GLY A 397 15.61 11.97 -4.30
C GLY A 397 15.95 11.91 -2.81
N SER A 398 14.97 12.00 -1.91
CA SER A 398 15.20 11.95 -0.46
C SER A 398 15.71 10.59 0.03
N ILE A 399 15.54 9.54 -0.78
CA ILE A 399 16.09 8.21 -0.50
C ILE A 399 17.63 8.21 -0.43
N THR A 400 18.29 9.21 -1.03
CA THR A 400 19.75 9.38 -0.92
C THR A 400 20.22 9.57 0.52
N ASN A 401 19.35 10.05 1.42
CA ASN A 401 19.66 10.12 2.85
C ASN A 401 19.95 8.75 3.47
N LEU A 402 19.38 7.67 2.90
CA LEU A 402 19.68 6.31 3.34
C LEU A 402 21.14 5.90 3.03
N TYR A 403 21.77 6.54 2.05
CA TYR A 403 23.16 6.24 1.66
C TYR A 403 24.18 7.00 2.49
N VAL A 404 23.86 8.23 2.88
CA VAL A 404 24.77 9.12 3.60
C VAL A 404 24.61 9.04 5.13
N THR A 405 23.56 8.41 5.62
CA THR A 405 23.32 8.19 7.05
C THR A 405 23.58 6.73 7.45
N PRO A 406 23.98 6.44 8.71
CA PRO A 406 24.21 5.09 9.21
C PRO A 406 22.93 4.29 9.43
N VAL A 407 21.83 4.61 8.72
CA VAL A 407 20.53 3.96 8.84
C VAL A 407 20.51 2.67 8.04
N THR A 408 19.99 1.60 8.65
CA THR A 408 19.81 0.32 7.99
C THR A 408 18.50 0.28 7.19
N ARG A 409 18.43 -0.59 6.16
CA ARG A 409 17.20 -0.79 5.36
C ARG A 409 16.00 -1.16 6.23
N ILE A 410 16.23 -1.97 7.25
CA ILE A 410 15.18 -2.42 8.18
C ILE A 410 14.65 -1.25 9.01
N GLU A 411 15.55 -0.40 9.56
CA GLU A 411 15.15 0.79 10.33
C GLU A 411 14.30 1.74 9.49
N PHE A 412 14.71 1.96 8.24
CA PHE A 412 13.98 2.81 7.29
C PHE A 412 12.59 2.24 6.98
N LEU A 413 12.51 0.95 6.57
CA LEU A 413 11.24 0.33 6.19
C LEU A 413 10.28 0.22 7.37
N LEU A 414 10.75 -0.20 8.56
CA LEU A 414 9.91 -0.26 9.75
C LEU A 414 9.48 1.13 10.23
N GLY A 415 10.38 2.10 10.20
CA GLY A 415 10.05 3.48 10.55
C GLY A 415 8.96 4.07 9.66
N LYS A 416 8.96 3.73 8.37
CA LYS A 416 7.89 4.11 7.45
C LYS A 416 6.61 3.30 7.62
N GLN A 417 6.71 2.02 7.93
CA GLN A 417 5.57 1.10 8.04
C GLN A 417 4.67 1.41 9.23
N LEU A 418 5.26 1.67 10.40
CA LEU A 418 4.53 1.78 11.67
C LEU A 418 3.42 2.84 11.69
N PRO A 419 3.57 4.06 11.15
CA PRO A 419 2.49 5.04 11.09
C PRO A 419 1.29 4.55 10.28
N TYR A 420 1.54 3.83 9.18
CA TYR A 420 0.47 3.27 8.34
C TYR A 420 -0.21 2.06 8.98
N VAL A 421 0.49 1.27 9.79
CA VAL A 421 -0.13 0.26 10.65
C VAL A 421 -1.05 0.91 11.68
N GLY A 422 -0.61 2.00 12.32
CA GLY A 422 -1.47 2.78 13.21
C GLY A 422 -2.73 3.31 12.52
N LEU A 423 -2.58 3.90 11.33
CA LEU A 423 -3.70 4.38 10.52
C LEU A 423 -4.64 3.23 10.10
N ALA A 424 -4.10 2.09 9.72
CA ALA A 424 -4.86 0.89 9.38
C ALA A 424 -5.68 0.38 10.57
N MET A 425 -5.13 0.43 11.80
CA MET A 425 -5.86 0.06 13.01
C MET A 425 -7.01 1.03 13.32
N VAL A 426 -6.81 2.33 13.16
CA VAL A 426 -7.91 3.32 13.28
C VAL A 426 -8.99 3.01 12.27
N ASN A 427 -8.61 2.73 11.02
CA ASN A 427 -9.52 2.39 9.95
C ASN A 427 -10.29 1.09 10.22
N PHE A 428 -9.62 0.07 10.73
CA PHE A 428 -10.23 -1.17 11.19
C PHE A 428 -11.30 -0.93 12.26
N LEU A 429 -10.98 -0.09 13.27
CA LEU A 429 -11.95 0.23 14.33
C LEU A 429 -13.16 0.97 13.78
N LEU A 430 -12.96 1.93 12.86
CA LEU A 430 -14.06 2.66 12.21
C LEU A 430 -14.93 1.74 11.34
N MET A 431 -14.31 0.85 10.54
CA MET A 431 -15.05 -0.13 9.74
C MET A 431 -15.83 -1.13 10.62
N SER A 432 -15.24 -1.58 11.74
CA SER A 432 -15.91 -2.46 12.69
C SER A 432 -17.09 -1.76 13.37
N LEU A 433 -16.93 -0.48 13.72
CA LEU A 433 -18.00 0.34 14.25
C LEU A 433 -19.15 0.49 13.22
N LEU A 434 -18.80 0.77 11.97
CA LEU A 434 -19.75 0.88 10.85
C LEU A 434 -20.50 -0.45 10.63
N ALA A 435 -19.80 -1.59 10.72
CA ALA A 435 -20.39 -2.92 10.61
C ALA A 435 -21.51 -3.15 11.65
N VAL A 436 -21.25 -2.75 12.89
CA VAL A 436 -22.22 -2.94 13.99
C VAL A 436 -23.36 -1.91 13.92
N THR A 437 -23.04 -0.62 13.69
CA THR A 437 -24.01 0.47 13.84
C THR A 437 -24.87 0.69 12.59
N VAL A 438 -24.29 0.61 11.41
CA VAL A 438 -24.98 0.92 10.13
C VAL A 438 -25.46 -0.35 9.44
N PHE A 439 -24.61 -1.38 9.37
CA PHE A 439 -24.97 -2.62 8.71
C PHE A 439 -25.72 -3.61 9.63
N GLY A 440 -25.77 -3.33 10.94
CA GLY A 440 -26.46 -4.19 11.90
C GLY A 440 -25.87 -5.58 12.07
N VAL A 441 -24.57 -5.75 11.74
CA VAL A 441 -23.86 -7.03 11.85
C VAL A 441 -23.12 -7.08 13.19
N PRO A 442 -23.65 -7.77 14.23
CA PRO A 442 -23.05 -7.77 15.55
C PRO A 442 -21.75 -8.59 15.58
N VAL A 443 -20.81 -8.20 16.45
CA VAL A 443 -19.66 -9.02 16.79
C VAL A 443 -20.09 -10.05 17.84
N THR A 444 -20.20 -11.31 17.47
CA THR A 444 -20.66 -12.38 18.37
C THR A 444 -19.53 -13.03 19.15
N GLY A 445 -18.30 -12.99 18.62
CA GLY A 445 -17.09 -13.58 19.23
C GLY A 445 -16.19 -12.56 19.90
N SER A 446 -14.91 -12.92 20.05
CA SER A 446 -13.91 -12.09 20.75
C SER A 446 -13.40 -10.94 19.88
N PHE A 447 -13.82 -9.70 20.16
CA PHE A 447 -13.31 -8.50 19.50
C PHE A 447 -11.81 -8.29 19.73
N PHE A 448 -11.28 -8.72 20.88
CA PHE A 448 -9.84 -8.69 21.17
C PHE A 448 -9.06 -9.57 20.17
N THR A 449 -9.54 -10.78 19.91
CA THR A 449 -8.94 -11.69 18.91
C THR A 449 -8.95 -11.07 17.52
N LEU A 450 -10.07 -10.45 17.13
CA LEU A 450 -10.20 -9.78 15.84
C LEU A 450 -9.23 -8.59 15.73
N SER A 451 -9.09 -7.78 16.80
CA SER A 451 -8.18 -6.64 16.84
C SER A 451 -6.72 -7.08 16.77
N LEU A 452 -6.36 -8.16 17.46
CA LEU A 452 -5.02 -8.75 17.37
C LEU A 452 -4.72 -9.26 15.96
N ALA A 453 -5.67 -9.95 15.35
CA ALA A 453 -5.57 -10.40 13.96
C ALA A 453 -5.42 -9.22 12.99
N ALA A 454 -6.22 -8.17 13.16
CA ALA A 454 -6.15 -6.94 12.35
C ALA A 454 -4.79 -6.26 12.47
N LEU A 455 -4.20 -6.24 13.67
CA LEU A 455 -2.85 -5.70 13.88
C LEU A 455 -1.80 -6.49 13.10
N ILE A 456 -1.76 -7.81 13.25
CA ILE A 456 -0.83 -8.68 12.52
C ILE A 456 -1.05 -8.54 11.01
N PHE A 457 -2.30 -8.52 10.58
CA PHE A 457 -2.67 -8.36 9.18
C PHE A 457 -2.26 -7.00 8.60
N SER A 458 -2.36 -5.93 9.38
CA SER A 458 -1.91 -4.59 8.97
C SER A 458 -0.40 -4.55 8.71
N PHE A 459 0.41 -5.31 9.47
CA PHE A 459 1.83 -5.48 9.16
C PHE A 459 2.06 -6.23 7.85
N ALA A 460 1.29 -7.28 7.58
CA ALA A 460 1.38 -7.99 6.31
C ALA A 460 0.95 -7.10 5.12
N ALA A 461 -0.17 -6.39 5.25
CA ALA A 461 -0.72 -5.50 4.22
C ALA A 461 0.24 -4.36 3.87
N THR A 462 0.72 -3.63 4.88
CA THR A 462 1.72 -2.57 4.69
C THR A 462 3.04 -3.11 4.16
N GLY A 463 3.45 -4.32 4.59
CA GLY A 463 4.61 -5.03 4.06
C GLY A 463 4.49 -5.35 2.57
N MET A 464 3.31 -5.73 2.08
CA MET A 464 3.05 -5.91 0.64
C MET A 464 3.19 -4.59 -0.12
N GLY A 465 2.78 -3.47 0.47
CA GLY A 465 3.02 -2.15 -0.09
C GLY A 465 4.51 -1.80 -0.18
N LEU A 466 5.28 -2.11 0.86
CA LEU A 466 6.75 -1.96 0.84
C LEU A 466 7.39 -2.82 -0.26
N LEU A 467 6.90 -4.05 -0.44
CA LEU A 467 7.35 -4.94 -1.51
C LEU A 467 7.06 -4.35 -2.89
N ALA A 468 5.85 -3.83 -3.10
CA ALA A 468 5.48 -3.14 -4.34
C ALA A 468 6.39 -1.94 -4.62
N SER A 469 6.68 -1.16 -3.58
CA SER A 469 7.58 0.00 -3.68
C SER A 469 9.02 -0.38 -4.03
N ALA A 470 9.49 -1.56 -3.64
CA ALA A 470 10.86 -2.00 -3.91
C ALA A 470 11.11 -2.22 -5.42
N VAL A 471 10.09 -2.67 -6.16
CA VAL A 471 10.18 -2.99 -7.59
C VAL A 471 9.78 -1.83 -8.51
N THR A 472 9.09 -0.81 -8.00
CA THR A 472 8.56 0.29 -8.80
C THR A 472 9.36 1.58 -8.61
N ARG A 473 9.37 2.45 -9.65
CA ARG A 473 10.08 3.72 -9.67
C ARG A 473 9.17 4.94 -9.65
N SER A 474 7.90 4.81 -10.05
CA SER A 474 6.93 5.91 -10.05
C SER A 474 5.77 5.65 -9.08
N GLN A 475 5.22 6.70 -8.50
CA GLN A 475 4.11 6.63 -7.56
C GLN A 475 2.87 5.97 -8.19
N ILE A 476 2.57 6.31 -9.44
CA ILE A 476 1.43 5.73 -10.17
C ILE A 476 1.63 4.21 -10.33
N ALA A 477 2.82 3.77 -10.79
CA ALA A 477 3.11 2.35 -10.95
C ALA A 477 3.06 1.61 -9.60
N ALA A 478 3.57 2.19 -8.52
CA ALA A 478 3.54 1.60 -7.19
C ALA A 478 2.11 1.39 -6.68
N MET A 479 1.25 2.40 -6.87
CA MET A 479 -0.15 2.34 -6.47
C MET A 479 -0.90 1.24 -7.24
N PHE A 480 -0.77 1.19 -8.57
CA PHE A 480 -1.40 0.15 -9.38
C PHE A 480 -0.86 -1.23 -9.06
N PHE A 481 0.46 -1.38 -8.89
CA PHE A 481 1.06 -2.67 -8.55
C PHE A 481 0.62 -3.17 -7.17
N ALA A 482 0.55 -2.28 -6.17
CA ALA A 482 0.03 -2.62 -4.85
C ALA A 482 -1.46 -3.00 -4.92
N MET A 483 -2.29 -2.22 -5.63
CA MET A 483 -3.71 -2.48 -5.77
C MET A 483 -3.98 -3.83 -6.47
N ILE A 484 -3.40 -4.04 -7.63
CA ILE A 484 -3.59 -5.27 -8.41
C ILE A 484 -3.04 -6.48 -7.65
N GLY A 485 -1.83 -6.36 -7.08
CA GLY A 485 -1.16 -7.43 -6.34
C GLY A 485 -1.85 -7.81 -5.02
N THR A 486 -2.71 -6.94 -4.50
CA THR A 486 -3.51 -7.24 -3.29
C THR A 486 -4.94 -7.61 -3.61
N LEU A 487 -5.62 -6.87 -4.48
CA LEU A 487 -7.05 -7.04 -4.74
C LEU A 487 -7.36 -8.33 -5.51
N ILE A 488 -6.62 -8.61 -6.59
CA ILE A 488 -6.89 -9.79 -7.43
C ILE A 488 -6.71 -11.10 -6.63
N PRO A 489 -5.58 -11.33 -5.92
CA PRO A 489 -5.45 -12.54 -5.13
C PRO A 489 -6.47 -12.62 -3.99
N ALA A 490 -6.83 -11.48 -3.37
CA ALA A 490 -7.81 -11.46 -2.30
C ALA A 490 -9.22 -11.83 -2.77
N THR A 491 -9.61 -11.41 -3.97
CA THR A 491 -10.95 -11.73 -4.50
C THR A 491 -11.03 -13.13 -5.09
N GLN A 492 -9.95 -13.62 -5.72
CA GLN A 492 -9.96 -14.90 -6.44
C GLN A 492 -9.56 -16.10 -5.56
N PHE A 493 -8.63 -15.90 -4.62
CA PHE A 493 -8.02 -17.04 -3.91
C PHE A 493 -8.23 -17.02 -2.39
N ALA A 494 -8.68 -15.89 -1.81
CA ALA A 494 -8.74 -15.76 -0.35
C ALA A 494 -10.06 -16.20 0.29
N GLY A 495 -10.95 -16.82 -0.46
CA GLY A 495 -12.21 -17.31 0.10
C GLY A 495 -13.28 -16.21 0.24
N LEU A 496 -13.19 -15.12 -0.54
CA LEU A 496 -14.19 -14.07 -0.52
C LEU A 496 -15.51 -14.54 -1.14
N ILE A 497 -15.43 -15.12 -2.33
CA ILE A 497 -16.56 -15.65 -3.12
C ILE A 497 -16.67 -17.15 -2.89
N ASP A 498 -15.65 -17.90 -3.34
CA ASP A 498 -15.61 -19.35 -3.22
C ASP A 498 -14.69 -19.79 -2.08
N PRO A 499 -15.07 -20.81 -1.27
CA PRO A 499 -14.21 -21.32 -0.21
C PRO A 499 -12.86 -21.81 -0.76
N VAL A 500 -11.77 -21.57 -0.05
CA VAL A 500 -10.42 -22.04 -0.45
C VAL A 500 -10.37 -23.56 -0.62
N SER A 501 -11.21 -24.29 0.12
CA SER A 501 -11.34 -25.77 0.01
C SER A 501 -11.84 -26.25 -1.33
N SER A 502 -12.56 -25.40 -2.10
CA SER A 502 -13.06 -25.74 -3.44
C SER A 502 -12.05 -25.41 -4.56
N LEU A 503 -10.96 -24.72 -4.23
CA LEU A 503 -9.91 -24.41 -5.19
C LEU A 503 -9.02 -25.64 -5.46
N GLU A 504 -8.51 -25.75 -6.69
CA GLU A 504 -7.65 -26.85 -7.11
C GLU A 504 -6.25 -26.36 -7.53
N GLY A 505 -5.27 -27.25 -7.46
CA GLY A 505 -3.92 -27.04 -7.97
C GLY A 505 -3.20 -25.83 -7.37
N SER A 506 -2.62 -24.98 -8.21
CA SER A 506 -1.86 -23.80 -7.82
C SER A 506 -2.71 -22.73 -7.11
N SER A 507 -3.98 -22.62 -7.47
CA SER A 507 -4.91 -21.67 -6.86
C SER A 507 -5.15 -21.95 -5.38
N LYS A 508 -5.28 -23.24 -5.03
CA LYS A 508 -5.40 -23.68 -3.62
C LYS A 508 -4.14 -23.34 -2.82
N PHE A 509 -2.96 -23.65 -3.38
CA PHE A 509 -1.69 -23.35 -2.73
C PHE A 509 -1.50 -21.84 -2.48
N ILE A 510 -1.84 -21.00 -3.46
CA ILE A 510 -1.82 -19.54 -3.29
C ILE A 510 -2.81 -19.13 -2.19
N GLY A 511 -4.03 -19.64 -2.22
CA GLY A 511 -5.07 -19.34 -1.23
C GLY A 511 -4.67 -19.71 0.19
N GLU A 512 -4.02 -20.85 0.40
CA GLU A 512 -3.58 -21.30 1.71
C GLU A 512 -2.45 -20.45 2.33
N ILE A 513 -1.57 -19.88 1.49
CA ILE A 513 -0.45 -19.03 1.95
C ILE A 513 -0.85 -17.57 2.11
N TYR A 514 -1.88 -17.13 1.38
CA TYR A 514 -2.20 -15.72 1.27
C TYR A 514 -2.77 -15.15 2.58
N PRO A 515 -2.20 -14.06 3.14
CA PRO A 515 -2.61 -13.55 4.46
C PRO A 515 -4.09 -13.17 4.57
N ALA A 516 -4.69 -12.69 3.46
CA ALA A 516 -6.10 -12.30 3.46
C ALA A 516 -7.05 -13.47 3.70
N THR A 517 -6.71 -14.68 3.28
CA THR A 517 -7.48 -15.90 3.53
C THR A 517 -7.70 -16.13 5.02
N HIS A 518 -6.62 -16.02 5.78
CA HIS A 518 -6.67 -16.20 7.22
C HIS A 518 -7.44 -15.08 7.90
N MET A 519 -7.25 -13.84 7.47
CA MET A 519 -7.97 -12.70 8.04
C MET A 519 -9.47 -12.74 7.71
N ILE A 520 -9.88 -13.13 6.49
CA ILE A 520 -11.29 -13.32 6.12
C ILE A 520 -11.92 -14.41 6.99
N SER A 521 -11.22 -15.54 7.18
CA SER A 521 -11.69 -16.65 8.03
C SER A 521 -11.85 -16.21 9.48
N ILE A 522 -10.89 -15.46 10.03
CA ILE A 522 -10.96 -14.91 11.40
C ILE A 522 -12.11 -13.92 11.52
N SER A 523 -12.25 -12.99 10.57
CA SER A 523 -13.30 -11.98 10.59
C SER A 523 -14.68 -12.61 10.56
N ARG A 524 -14.95 -13.51 9.59
CA ARG A 524 -16.22 -14.26 9.53
C ARG A 524 -16.45 -15.11 10.76
N GLY A 525 -15.39 -15.72 11.31
CA GLY A 525 -15.47 -16.55 12.53
C GLY A 525 -15.88 -15.74 13.76
N VAL A 526 -15.29 -14.56 13.94
CA VAL A 526 -15.59 -13.69 15.08
C VAL A 526 -16.95 -13.00 14.93
N PHE A 527 -17.30 -12.51 13.75
CA PHE A 527 -18.60 -11.86 13.55
C PHE A 527 -19.78 -12.85 13.63
N ASN A 528 -19.67 -14.02 12.96
CA ASN A 528 -20.85 -14.87 12.73
C ASN A 528 -20.85 -16.15 13.59
N LYS A 529 -19.68 -16.67 14.01
CA LYS A 529 -19.58 -18.00 14.65
C LYS A 529 -19.19 -17.95 16.12
N ALA A 530 -19.09 -16.75 16.71
CA ALA A 530 -18.72 -16.54 18.11
C ALA A 530 -17.35 -17.15 18.50
N LEU A 531 -16.38 -17.22 17.54
CA LEU A 531 -15.08 -17.82 17.79
C LEU A 531 -14.20 -16.92 18.66
N GLY A 532 -13.39 -17.58 19.50
CA GLY A 532 -12.43 -16.96 20.39
C GLY A 532 -10.97 -17.18 19.94
N LEU A 533 -10.03 -16.76 20.80
CA LEU A 533 -8.60 -16.88 20.51
C LEU A 533 -8.15 -18.34 20.35
N ALA A 534 -8.69 -19.23 21.18
CA ALA A 534 -8.32 -20.65 21.18
C ALA A 534 -8.67 -21.34 19.86
N ASP A 535 -9.80 -20.95 19.25
CA ASP A 535 -10.31 -21.55 18.02
C ASP A 535 -9.56 -21.07 16.77
N LEU A 536 -8.92 -19.90 16.86
CA LEU A 536 -8.33 -19.18 15.72
C LEU A 536 -6.80 -19.18 15.73
N THR A 537 -6.16 -19.98 16.57
CA THR A 537 -4.68 -20.05 16.71
C THR A 537 -4.00 -20.42 15.39
N GLY A 538 -4.52 -21.40 14.64
CA GLY A 538 -3.96 -21.81 13.35
C GLY A 538 -3.87 -20.66 12.34
N PRO A 539 -5.00 -20.03 11.96
CA PRO A 539 -5.00 -18.86 11.07
C PRO A 539 -4.12 -17.70 11.56
N LEU A 540 -4.09 -17.42 12.88
CA LEU A 540 -3.24 -16.38 13.46
C LEU A 540 -1.75 -16.67 13.28
N TRP A 541 -1.32 -17.93 13.52
CA TRP A 541 0.08 -18.32 13.31
C TRP A 541 0.49 -18.24 11.85
N SER A 542 -0.33 -18.73 10.92
CA SER A 542 -0.06 -18.63 9.48
C SER A 542 0.12 -17.18 9.03
N MET A 543 -0.74 -16.29 9.51
CA MET A 543 -0.67 -14.88 9.21
C MET A 543 0.56 -14.21 9.87
N LEU A 544 0.89 -14.56 11.11
CA LEU A 544 2.07 -14.04 11.81
C LEU A 544 3.37 -14.43 11.10
N LEU A 545 3.46 -15.67 10.60
CA LEU A 545 4.63 -16.14 9.84
C LEU A 545 4.78 -15.44 8.48
N SER A 546 3.71 -14.99 7.87
CA SER A 546 3.77 -14.26 6.60
C SER A 546 4.45 -12.89 6.73
N VAL A 547 4.35 -12.22 7.87
CA VAL A 547 4.91 -10.88 8.09
C VAL A 547 6.43 -10.84 7.91
N PRO A 548 7.25 -11.65 8.62
CA PRO A 548 8.70 -11.62 8.45
C PRO A 548 9.14 -12.05 7.04
N VAL A 549 8.39 -12.93 6.37
CA VAL A 549 8.67 -13.34 5.00
C VAL A 549 8.49 -12.18 4.04
N ILE A 550 7.35 -11.49 4.09
CA ILE A 550 7.05 -10.33 3.23
C ILE A 550 8.06 -9.21 3.47
N LEU A 551 8.34 -8.87 4.74
CA LEU A 551 9.31 -7.84 5.09
C LEU A 551 10.74 -8.23 4.68
N GLY A 552 11.13 -9.48 4.88
CA GLY A 552 12.44 -9.99 4.45
C GLY A 552 12.65 -9.85 2.96
N VAL A 553 11.65 -10.22 2.16
CA VAL A 553 11.69 -10.05 0.69
C VAL A 553 11.75 -8.57 0.32
N ALA A 554 10.97 -7.70 0.97
CA ALA A 554 11.00 -6.26 0.73
C ALA A 554 12.39 -5.64 1.02
N VAL A 555 13.02 -6.04 2.14
CA VAL A 555 14.39 -5.62 2.51
C VAL A 555 15.43 -6.08 1.49
N LEU A 556 15.31 -7.32 1.00
CA LEU A 556 16.22 -7.88 0.00
C LEU A 556 16.11 -7.18 -1.36
N LEU A 557 14.88 -6.88 -1.79
CA LEU A 557 14.61 -6.22 -3.07
C LEU A 557 14.88 -4.72 -3.05
N LEU A 558 14.89 -4.07 -1.88
CA LEU A 558 15.22 -2.66 -1.77
C LEU A 558 16.72 -2.47 -2.07
N LYS A 559 17.03 -2.00 -3.27
CA LYS A 559 18.41 -1.72 -3.69
C LYS A 559 18.95 -0.52 -2.91
N LYS A 560 20.19 -0.64 -2.39
CA LYS A 560 20.86 0.46 -1.70
C LYS A 560 21.49 1.46 -2.69
N GLN A 561 21.72 1.06 -3.95
CA GLN A 561 22.19 1.93 -5.05
C GLN A 561 21.38 1.59 -6.31
N GLU A 562 20.81 2.58 -6.95
CA GLU A 562 20.39 2.48 -8.35
C GLU A 562 21.60 2.77 -9.23
N ARG A 563 22.00 1.79 -10.04
CA ARG A 563 22.96 2.00 -11.15
C ARG A 563 22.26 2.67 -12.31
#